data_d90c00f1914e7049f15b9973c5a3231c
#
_entry.id   d90c00f1914e7049f15b9973c5a3231c
#
_cell.length_a   1.000
_cell.length_b   1.000
_cell.length_c   1.000
_cell.angle_alpha   90.00
_cell.angle_beta   90.00
_cell.angle_gamma   90.00
#
_symmetry.space_group_name_H-M   'P 1'
#
loop_
_entity.id
_entity.type
_entity.pdbx_description
1 polymer ?
#
loop_
_entity_poly.entity_id
_entity_poly.type
_entity_poly.pdbx_seq_one_letter_code
_entity_poly.pdbx_strand_id
1 'polypeptide(L)'
;MEYRFVRTGFFAVFAALTFCSCSQNDKMRPPAVSFKIQKAPVVPRTPGQMGREVGIKVSYMPKNTYARKRASSMRPRFITIHSTANPKGDANAHSRYLNSGKSRSLNWHFTVDQFGAYQHIPTTETGHHADHSGPGDQYSVAIEMCECTTHNPVVIYNKTAKLAALLMMRYNVPLRNR
;
A
#
# COMPACT_ATOMS: atom_id res chain seq x y z
N MET A 1 42.10 -38.85 -44.32
CA MET A 1 40.71 -38.42 -44.03
C MET A 1 40.79 -37.35 -43.00
N GLU A 2 40.86 -36.11 -43.49
CA GLU A 2 41.05 -34.93 -42.62
C GLU A 2 39.65 -34.35 -42.27
N TYR A 3 39.32 -34.24 -40.98
CA TYR A 3 38.16 -33.54 -40.53
C TYR A 3 38.52 -32.09 -40.23
N ARG A 4 38.02 -31.16 -41.07
CA ARG A 4 38.08 -29.74 -40.83
C ARG A 4 37.06 -29.34 -39.77
N PHE A 5 37.55 -28.84 -38.65
CA PHE A 5 36.71 -28.16 -37.65
C PHE A 5 36.27 -26.77 -38.16
N VAL A 6 35.00 -26.58 -38.37
CA VAL A 6 34.38 -25.26 -38.62
C VAL A 6 34.13 -24.61 -37.27
N ARG A 7 34.86 -23.56 -37.00
CA ARG A 7 34.60 -22.66 -35.85
C ARG A 7 33.34 -21.83 -36.16
N THR A 8 32.22 -22.18 -35.56
CA THR A 8 31.05 -21.31 -35.47
C THR A 8 31.27 -20.29 -34.37
N GLY A 9 31.42 -19.03 -34.79
CA GLY A 9 31.53 -17.90 -33.86
C GLY A 9 30.19 -17.67 -33.13
N PHE A 10 30.24 -17.80 -31.83
CA PHE A 10 29.15 -17.30 -30.96
C PHE A 10 29.19 -15.80 -30.93
N PHE A 11 28.27 -15.13 -31.61
CA PHE A 11 27.95 -13.74 -31.35
C PHE A 11 27.18 -13.65 -30.04
N ALA A 12 27.83 -13.23 -28.97
CA ALA A 12 27.19 -12.84 -27.73
C ALA A 12 26.42 -11.54 -27.99
N VAL A 13 25.10 -11.65 -28.19
CA VAL A 13 24.20 -10.51 -28.16
C VAL A 13 24.06 -10.08 -26.69
N PHE A 14 24.79 -9.05 -26.31
CA PHE A 14 24.54 -8.32 -25.09
C PHE A 14 23.20 -7.60 -25.23
N ALA A 15 22.13 -8.22 -24.77
CA ALA A 15 20.89 -7.51 -24.52
C ALA A 15 21.13 -6.54 -23.35
N ALA A 16 21.33 -5.27 -23.67
CA ALA A 16 21.30 -4.21 -22.69
C ALA A 16 19.88 -4.17 -22.09
N LEU A 17 19.74 -4.78 -20.93
CA LEU A 17 18.56 -4.55 -20.08
C LEU A 17 18.61 -3.09 -19.63
N THR A 18 17.99 -2.23 -20.39
CA THR A 18 17.61 -0.90 -19.91
C THR A 18 16.62 -1.10 -18.79
N PHE A 19 17.13 -1.10 -17.56
CA PHE A 19 16.30 -0.85 -16.40
C PHE A 19 15.62 0.48 -16.65
N CYS A 20 14.35 0.46 -16.97
CA CYS A 20 13.50 1.63 -16.89
C CYS A 20 13.46 2.00 -15.40
N SER A 21 14.46 2.77 -14.96
CA SER A 21 14.42 3.50 -13.72
C SER A 21 13.19 4.38 -13.86
N CYS A 22 12.11 4.06 -13.14
CA CYS A 22 11.06 5.03 -12.91
C CYS A 22 11.76 6.26 -12.33
N SER A 23 11.95 7.26 -13.18
CA SER A 23 12.40 8.57 -12.78
C SER A 23 11.38 9.06 -11.77
N GLN A 24 11.71 8.86 -10.48
CA GLN A 24 10.96 9.46 -9.40
C GLN A 24 11.06 10.96 -9.65
N ASN A 25 9.93 11.55 -9.99
CA ASN A 25 9.83 12.98 -10.13
C ASN A 25 10.15 13.57 -8.74
N ASP A 26 11.37 14.06 -8.53
CA ASP A 26 11.83 14.63 -7.25
C ASP A 26 10.94 15.77 -6.74
N LYS A 27 10.11 16.32 -7.64
CA LYS A 27 9.08 17.32 -7.31
C LYS A 27 7.87 16.75 -6.57
N MET A 28 7.70 15.41 -6.50
CA MET A 28 6.61 14.74 -5.77
C MET A 28 7.06 14.15 -4.43
N ARG A 29 8.32 14.24 -4.08
CA ARG A 29 8.72 13.89 -2.72
C ARG A 29 8.14 14.93 -1.77
N PRO A 30 7.33 14.54 -0.79
CA PRO A 30 7.01 15.45 0.29
C PRO A 30 8.33 15.95 0.87
N PRO A 31 8.44 17.24 1.21
CA PRO A 31 9.68 17.78 1.76
C PRO A 31 10.10 16.89 2.93
N ALA A 32 11.39 16.52 2.98
CA ALA A 32 11.93 15.74 4.08
C ALA A 32 11.70 16.54 5.37
N VAL A 33 10.58 16.26 6.03
CA VAL A 33 10.25 16.90 7.29
C VAL A 33 11.15 16.26 8.33
N SER A 34 12.21 16.96 8.68
CA SER A 34 13.05 16.58 9.82
C SER A 34 12.19 16.71 11.08
N PHE A 35 11.52 15.64 11.46
CA PHE A 35 10.84 15.57 12.75
C PHE A 35 11.91 15.45 13.83
N LYS A 36 12.17 16.53 14.56
CA LYS A 36 12.66 16.38 15.93
C LYS A 36 11.54 15.65 16.68
N ILE A 37 11.70 14.35 16.87
CA ILE A 37 10.80 13.56 17.70
C ILE A 37 10.95 14.10 19.12
N GLN A 38 10.15 15.11 19.46
CA GLN A 38 9.92 15.41 20.87
C GLN A 38 9.28 14.16 21.42
N LYS A 39 9.92 13.54 22.43
CA LYS A 39 9.31 12.45 23.20
C LYS A 39 8.09 13.02 23.93
N ALA A 40 6.98 13.14 23.21
CA ALA A 40 5.71 13.38 23.84
C ALA A 40 5.43 12.22 24.80
N PRO A 41 4.84 12.48 25.98
CA PRO A 41 4.49 11.42 26.90
C PRO A 41 3.63 10.38 26.18
N VAL A 42 4.04 9.11 26.23
CA VAL A 42 3.29 8.00 25.64
C VAL A 42 1.99 7.87 26.41
N VAL A 43 0.91 8.37 25.85
CA VAL A 43 -0.43 8.17 26.40
C VAL A 43 -0.96 6.86 25.86
N PRO A 44 -1.15 5.82 26.70
CA PRO A 44 -1.71 4.55 26.26
C PRO A 44 -3.08 4.76 25.58
N ARG A 45 -3.31 4.08 24.47
CA ARG A 45 -4.58 4.10 23.73
C ARG A 45 -5.14 2.69 23.65
N THR A 46 -6.41 2.53 23.96
CA THR A 46 -7.12 1.29 23.68
C THR A 46 -7.40 1.15 22.17
N PRO A 47 -7.58 -0.09 21.66
CA PRO A 47 -7.96 -0.31 20.26
C PRO A 47 -9.22 0.48 19.85
N GLY A 48 -10.21 0.55 20.74
CA GLY A 48 -11.43 1.31 20.49
C GLY A 48 -11.20 2.83 20.39
N GLN A 49 -10.30 3.38 21.20
CA GLN A 49 -9.91 4.80 21.10
C GLN A 49 -9.18 5.08 19.79
N MET A 50 -8.22 4.22 19.42
CA MET A 50 -7.50 4.37 18.13
C MET A 50 -8.44 4.30 16.93
N GLY A 51 -9.38 3.35 16.93
CA GLY A 51 -10.38 3.24 15.87
C GLY A 51 -11.25 4.50 15.72
N ARG A 52 -11.69 5.10 16.84
CA ARG A 52 -12.44 6.36 16.83
C ARG A 52 -11.59 7.54 16.36
N GLU A 53 -10.35 7.65 16.80
CA GLU A 53 -9.42 8.71 16.42
C GLU A 53 -9.03 8.64 14.92
N VAL A 54 -8.94 7.45 14.35
CA VAL A 54 -8.76 7.25 12.90
C VAL A 54 -10.01 7.65 12.14
N GLY A 55 -11.19 7.34 12.65
CA GLY A 55 -12.46 7.60 11.97
C GLY A 55 -12.68 6.65 10.78
N ILE A 56 -12.68 5.33 11.05
CA ILE A 56 -12.82 4.30 9.99
C ILE A 56 -14.26 4.28 9.50
N LYS A 57 -14.43 4.42 8.19
CA LYS A 57 -15.69 4.26 7.45
C LYS A 57 -15.60 3.03 6.56
N VAL A 58 -16.53 2.10 6.70
CA VAL A 58 -16.59 0.93 5.83
C VAL A 58 -17.28 1.28 4.53
N SER A 59 -16.60 1.02 3.40
CA SER A 59 -17.10 1.25 2.04
C SER A 59 -16.55 0.14 1.13
N TYR A 60 -17.05 -1.07 1.36
CA TYR A 60 -16.56 -2.24 0.62
C TYR A 60 -16.91 -2.15 -0.86
N MET A 61 -15.88 -2.32 -1.69
CA MET A 61 -16.10 -2.50 -3.12
C MET A 61 -16.92 -3.77 -3.37
N PRO A 62 -17.80 -3.77 -4.39
CA PRO A 62 -18.66 -4.91 -4.71
C PRO A 62 -17.85 -6.17 -5.02
N LYS A 63 -18.32 -7.34 -4.55
CA LYS A 63 -17.64 -8.63 -4.76
C LYS A 63 -17.50 -9.05 -6.22
N ASN A 64 -18.39 -8.58 -7.07
CA ASN A 64 -18.41 -8.89 -8.51
C ASN A 64 -17.45 -8.00 -9.33
N THR A 65 -16.78 -7.02 -8.72
CA THR A 65 -15.76 -6.22 -9.43
C THR A 65 -14.58 -7.09 -9.82
N TYR A 66 -13.97 -6.79 -10.97
CA TYR A 66 -12.86 -7.59 -11.50
C TYR A 66 -11.70 -7.74 -10.48
N ALA A 67 -11.38 -6.67 -9.79
CA ALA A 67 -10.28 -6.67 -8.81
C ALA A 67 -10.61 -7.50 -7.54
N ARG A 68 -11.89 -7.53 -7.08
CA ARG A 68 -12.25 -8.21 -5.84
C ARG A 68 -12.73 -9.66 -6.04
N LYS A 69 -13.26 -10.03 -7.21
CA LYS A 69 -13.77 -11.39 -7.47
C LYS A 69 -12.72 -12.49 -7.34
N ARG A 70 -11.44 -12.13 -7.37
CA ARG A 70 -10.29 -13.03 -7.19
C ARG A 70 -9.77 -13.10 -5.77
N ALA A 71 -10.35 -12.30 -4.86
CA ALA A 71 -9.92 -12.28 -3.47
C ALA A 71 -10.15 -13.65 -2.81
N SER A 72 -9.13 -14.12 -2.12
CA SER A 72 -9.14 -15.34 -1.31
C SER A 72 -9.16 -14.97 0.18
N SER A 73 -9.47 -15.94 1.03
CA SER A 73 -9.34 -15.75 2.48
C SER A 73 -7.87 -15.50 2.86
N MET A 74 -7.66 -14.56 3.75
CA MET A 74 -6.34 -14.15 4.22
C MET A 74 -6.28 -14.13 5.76
N ARG A 75 -5.16 -14.57 6.31
CA ARG A 75 -4.75 -14.29 7.68
C ARG A 75 -3.60 -13.29 7.65
N PRO A 76 -3.81 -12.04 8.08
CA PRO A 76 -2.78 -11.00 8.02
C PRO A 76 -1.52 -11.37 8.83
N ARG A 77 -0.36 -11.17 8.22
CA ARG A 77 0.97 -11.37 8.81
C ARG A 77 1.83 -10.11 8.72
N PHE A 78 1.43 -9.18 7.85
CA PHE A 78 2.12 -7.93 7.59
C PHE A 78 1.12 -6.79 7.48
N ILE A 79 1.63 -5.57 7.65
CA ILE A 79 0.95 -4.33 7.27
C ILE A 79 1.83 -3.65 6.24
N THR A 80 1.29 -3.39 5.06
CA THR A 80 1.98 -2.66 4.00
C THR A 80 1.42 -1.24 3.94
N ILE A 81 2.30 -0.25 3.94
CA ILE A 81 1.91 1.16 3.82
C ILE A 81 2.43 1.67 2.49
N HIS A 82 1.51 2.14 1.67
CA HIS A 82 1.77 2.77 0.38
C HIS A 82 1.43 4.26 0.43
N SER A 83 1.81 4.95 -0.60
CA SER A 83 1.39 6.31 -0.89
C SER A 83 0.61 6.32 -2.21
N THR A 84 -0.52 7.04 -2.23
CA THR A 84 -1.41 7.07 -3.41
C THR A 84 -0.78 7.70 -4.65
N ALA A 85 0.33 8.43 -4.50
CA ALA A 85 0.95 9.23 -5.57
C ALA A 85 -0.06 10.11 -6.34
N ASN A 86 -1.15 10.49 -5.66
CA ASN A 86 -2.24 11.27 -6.26
C ASN A 86 -2.48 12.59 -5.49
N PRO A 87 -1.93 13.70 -5.99
CA PRO A 87 -2.00 14.99 -5.30
C PRO A 87 -3.41 15.61 -5.27
N LYS A 88 -4.37 15.03 -5.99
CA LYS A 88 -5.74 15.56 -6.12
C LYS A 88 -6.80 14.66 -5.47
N GLY A 89 -6.47 13.41 -5.14
CA GLY A 89 -7.43 12.42 -4.63
C GLY A 89 -7.39 12.29 -3.12
N ASP A 90 -8.52 12.55 -2.45
CA ASP A 90 -8.75 12.21 -1.05
C ASP A 90 -9.18 10.73 -0.88
N ALA A 91 -9.32 10.26 0.35
CA ALA A 91 -9.73 8.89 0.63
C ALA A 91 -11.13 8.56 0.10
N ASN A 92 -12.03 9.55 0.05
CA ASN A 92 -13.36 9.37 -0.53
C ASN A 92 -13.31 9.23 -2.06
N ALA A 93 -12.44 9.96 -2.75
CA ALA A 93 -12.24 9.83 -4.19
C ALA A 93 -11.72 8.43 -4.55
N HIS A 94 -10.75 7.92 -3.78
CA HIS A 94 -10.24 6.56 -3.94
C HIS A 94 -11.32 5.51 -3.64
N SER A 95 -12.16 5.73 -2.63
CA SER A 95 -13.31 4.85 -2.33
C SER A 95 -14.29 4.79 -3.51
N ARG A 96 -14.67 5.94 -4.08
CA ARG A 96 -15.54 5.98 -5.26
C ARG A 96 -14.91 5.30 -6.47
N TYR A 97 -13.61 5.47 -6.68
CA TYR A 97 -12.87 4.82 -7.77
C TYR A 97 -12.94 3.29 -7.65
N LEU A 98 -12.63 2.73 -6.49
CA LEU A 98 -12.68 1.29 -6.26
C LEU A 98 -14.11 0.73 -6.38
N ASN A 99 -15.10 1.45 -5.81
CA ASN A 99 -16.50 1.04 -5.86
C ASN A 99 -17.11 1.13 -7.27
N SER A 100 -16.57 1.97 -8.14
CA SER A 100 -17.03 2.08 -9.53
C SER A 100 -16.69 0.85 -10.39
N GLY A 101 -15.85 -0.06 -9.91
CA GLY A 101 -15.36 -1.21 -10.66
C GLY A 101 -14.37 -0.86 -11.78
N LYS A 102 -13.95 0.40 -11.90
CA LYS A 102 -12.98 0.85 -12.92
C LYS A 102 -11.57 0.34 -12.65
N SER A 103 -11.25 0.00 -11.40
CA SER A 103 -9.99 -0.68 -11.09
C SER A 103 -10.01 -2.09 -11.69
N ARG A 104 -9.12 -2.33 -12.67
CA ARG A 104 -9.07 -3.62 -13.37
C ARG A 104 -8.27 -4.69 -12.63
N SER A 105 -7.28 -4.29 -11.84
CA SER A 105 -6.38 -5.26 -11.21
C SER A 105 -6.00 -4.91 -9.77
N LEU A 106 -6.09 -3.65 -9.38
CA LEU A 106 -5.63 -3.18 -8.08
C LEU A 106 -6.79 -3.05 -7.10
N ASN A 107 -6.56 -3.50 -5.90
CA ASN A 107 -7.36 -3.17 -4.73
C ASN A 107 -6.49 -3.19 -3.48
N TRP A 108 -6.93 -2.52 -2.45
CA TRP A 108 -6.27 -2.41 -1.17
C TRP A 108 -7.28 -2.27 -0.04
N HIS A 109 -6.83 -2.42 1.20
CA HIS A 109 -7.74 -2.52 2.34
C HIS A 109 -8.22 -1.16 2.83
N PHE A 110 -7.32 -0.18 2.95
CA PHE A 110 -7.64 1.13 3.50
C PHE A 110 -7.02 2.25 2.68
N THR A 111 -7.73 3.38 2.57
CA THR A 111 -7.15 4.66 2.19
C THR A 111 -7.35 5.64 3.33
N VAL A 112 -6.29 6.36 3.72
CA VAL A 112 -6.27 7.29 4.85
C VAL A 112 -6.02 8.71 4.35
N ASP A 113 -6.86 9.65 4.80
CA ASP A 113 -6.64 11.08 4.64
C ASP A 113 -6.72 11.82 5.98
N GLN A 114 -6.73 13.15 5.96
CA GLN A 114 -6.82 13.94 7.20
C GLN A 114 -8.16 13.80 7.92
N PHE A 115 -9.22 13.41 7.22
CA PHE A 115 -10.56 13.30 7.79
C PHE A 115 -10.84 11.90 8.37
N GLY A 116 -10.16 10.87 7.87
CA GLY A 116 -10.34 9.51 8.35
C GLY A 116 -9.77 8.44 7.43
N ALA A 117 -10.32 7.24 7.54
CA ALA A 117 -9.97 6.11 6.70
C ALA A 117 -11.21 5.49 6.07
N TYR A 118 -11.12 5.10 4.79
CA TYR A 118 -12.11 4.24 4.15
C TYR A 118 -11.59 2.82 4.07
N GLN A 119 -12.38 1.86 4.51
CA GLN A 119 -12.09 0.44 4.35
C GLN A 119 -12.79 -0.10 3.11
N HIS A 120 -12.04 -0.62 2.14
CA HIS A 120 -12.52 -1.02 0.82
C HIS A 120 -12.77 -2.52 0.67
N ILE A 121 -12.02 -3.35 1.38
CA ILE A 121 -12.22 -4.80 1.46
C ILE A 121 -12.03 -5.26 2.91
N PRO A 122 -12.63 -6.41 3.29
CA PRO A 122 -12.36 -7.02 4.60
C PRO A 122 -10.87 -7.32 4.78
N THR A 123 -10.34 -7.10 5.96
CA THR A 123 -8.94 -7.39 6.29
C THR A 123 -8.60 -8.89 6.30
N THR A 124 -9.60 -9.73 6.11
CA THR A 124 -9.48 -11.19 5.97
C THR A 124 -9.56 -11.66 4.51
N GLU A 125 -9.63 -10.75 3.56
CA GLU A 125 -9.55 -11.01 2.13
C GLU A 125 -8.20 -10.53 1.59
N THR A 126 -7.63 -11.25 0.60
CA THR A 126 -6.38 -10.85 -0.07
C THR A 126 -6.57 -9.58 -0.89
N GLY A 127 -5.56 -8.71 -0.90
CA GLY A 127 -5.49 -7.55 -1.78
C GLY A 127 -4.63 -7.81 -3.03
N HIS A 128 -4.66 -6.86 -3.98
CA HIS A 128 -3.79 -6.83 -5.13
C HIS A 128 -3.12 -5.46 -5.19
N HIS A 129 -2.04 -5.28 -4.41
CA HIS A 129 -1.43 -3.96 -4.18
C HIS A 129 0.10 -3.98 -4.14
N ALA A 130 0.74 -5.16 -4.16
CA ALA A 130 2.18 -5.26 -3.93
C ALA A 130 2.91 -6.09 -5.01
N ASP A 131 3.01 -7.39 -4.85
CA ASP A 131 3.99 -8.26 -5.48
C ASP A 131 3.39 -9.32 -6.42
N HIS A 132 2.30 -8.96 -7.11
CA HIS A 132 1.65 -9.81 -8.12
C HIS A 132 1.33 -11.23 -7.62
N SER A 133 0.57 -11.32 -6.56
CA SER A 133 0.19 -12.57 -5.86
C SER A 133 1.30 -13.18 -4.99
N GLY A 134 2.32 -12.43 -4.68
CA GLY A 134 3.35 -12.80 -3.70
C GLY A 134 2.89 -12.61 -2.25
N PRO A 135 3.81 -12.72 -1.28
CA PRO A 135 3.50 -12.60 0.15
C PRO A 135 2.86 -11.28 0.56
N GLY A 136 3.19 -10.19 -0.14
CA GLY A 136 2.58 -8.87 0.10
C GLY A 136 1.10 -8.88 -0.19
N ASP A 137 0.66 -9.40 -1.33
CA ASP A 137 -0.74 -9.53 -1.69
C ASP A 137 -1.46 -10.58 -0.82
N GLN A 138 -0.80 -11.72 -0.54
CA GLN A 138 -1.42 -12.86 0.12
C GLN A 138 -1.57 -12.73 1.64
N TYR A 139 -0.70 -11.95 2.30
CA TYR A 139 -0.62 -11.92 3.77
C TYR A 139 -0.54 -10.53 4.36
N SER A 140 -0.75 -9.47 3.58
CA SER A 140 -0.62 -8.10 4.06
C SER A 140 -1.93 -7.33 4.02
N VAL A 141 -2.20 -6.59 5.08
CA VAL A 141 -3.21 -5.53 5.04
C VAL A 141 -2.57 -4.26 4.49
N ALA A 142 -3.09 -3.77 3.35
CA ALA A 142 -2.58 -2.58 2.69
C ALA A 142 -3.27 -1.31 3.17
N ILE A 143 -2.48 -0.29 3.44
CA ILE A 143 -2.93 1.06 3.77
C ILE A 143 -2.33 2.03 2.75
N GLU A 144 -3.17 2.74 2.01
CA GLU A 144 -2.78 3.82 1.12
C GLU A 144 -2.91 5.16 1.85
N MET A 145 -1.81 5.90 1.96
CA MET A 145 -1.82 7.27 2.47
C MET A 145 -2.10 8.24 1.34
N CYS A 146 -3.08 9.12 1.51
CA CYS A 146 -3.33 10.18 0.55
C CYS A 146 -2.19 11.22 0.54
N GLU A 147 -1.81 11.65 -0.66
CA GLU A 147 -0.88 12.76 -0.90
C GLU A 147 -1.60 14.03 -1.38
N CYS A 148 -2.88 14.16 -1.08
CA CYS A 148 -3.66 15.31 -1.48
C CYS A 148 -3.03 16.60 -0.95
N THR A 149 -2.66 17.50 -1.87
CA THR A 149 -1.91 18.74 -1.54
C THR A 149 -2.67 19.72 -0.68
N THR A 150 -4.00 19.60 -0.61
CA THR A 150 -4.86 20.42 0.24
C THR A 150 -5.00 19.88 1.67
N HIS A 151 -4.41 18.73 1.95
CA HIS A 151 -4.50 18.05 3.24
C HIS A 151 -3.24 18.26 4.09
N ASN A 152 -3.40 18.18 5.41
CA ASN A 152 -2.28 18.22 6.34
C ASN A 152 -1.59 16.85 6.42
N PRO A 153 -0.36 16.68 5.92
CA PRO A 153 0.33 15.38 5.89
C PRO A 153 0.62 14.84 7.29
N VAL A 154 0.86 15.70 8.29
CA VAL A 154 1.12 15.27 9.66
C VAL A 154 -0.11 14.58 10.26
N VAL A 155 -1.30 15.07 9.96
CA VAL A 155 -2.56 14.44 10.39
C VAL A 155 -2.72 13.08 9.72
N ILE A 156 -2.42 12.97 8.41
CA ILE A 156 -2.49 11.72 7.66
C ILE A 156 -1.53 10.69 8.24
N TYR A 157 -0.26 11.07 8.48
CA TYR A 157 0.74 10.17 9.07
C TYR A 157 0.33 9.68 10.45
N ASN A 158 -0.20 10.57 11.30
CA ASN A 158 -0.68 10.20 12.63
C ASN A 158 -1.87 9.23 12.57
N LYS A 159 -2.82 9.43 11.67
CA LYS A 159 -3.95 8.51 11.49
C LYS A 159 -3.50 7.17 10.91
N THR A 160 -2.58 7.18 9.96
CA THR A 160 -2.00 5.96 9.38
C THR A 160 -1.26 5.15 10.43
N ALA A 161 -0.42 5.80 11.26
CA ALA A 161 0.29 5.14 12.34
C ALA A 161 -0.67 4.50 13.37
N LYS A 162 -1.74 5.21 13.74
CA LYS A 162 -2.78 4.67 14.64
C LYS A 162 -3.51 3.48 14.01
N LEU A 163 -3.86 3.55 12.73
CA LEU A 163 -4.49 2.44 12.01
C LEU A 163 -3.55 1.24 11.94
N ALA A 164 -2.28 1.45 11.59
CA ALA A 164 -1.28 0.39 11.56
C ALA A 164 -1.13 -0.29 12.94
N ALA A 165 -1.00 0.50 14.01
CA ALA A 165 -0.92 -0.01 15.37
C ALA A 165 -2.17 -0.82 15.78
N LEU A 166 -3.36 -0.33 15.44
CA LEU A 166 -4.62 -1.03 15.66
C LEU A 166 -4.65 -2.40 14.96
N LEU A 167 -4.23 -2.45 13.70
CA LEU A 167 -4.18 -3.68 12.92
C LEU A 167 -3.09 -4.64 13.43
N MET A 168 -1.92 -4.12 13.83
CA MET A 168 -0.86 -4.92 14.45
C MET A 168 -1.35 -5.59 15.74
N MET A 169 -2.03 -4.86 16.60
CA MET A 169 -2.63 -5.41 17.82
C MET A 169 -3.70 -6.46 17.48
N ARG A 170 -4.58 -6.18 16.53
CA ARG A 170 -5.68 -7.07 16.14
C ARG A 170 -5.19 -8.41 15.60
N TYR A 171 -4.10 -8.42 14.83
CA TYR A 171 -3.57 -9.60 14.14
C TYR A 171 -2.29 -10.14 14.75
N ASN A 172 -1.86 -9.59 15.87
CA ASN A 172 -0.60 -9.94 16.51
C ASN A 172 0.61 -9.87 15.58
N VAL A 173 0.66 -8.80 14.76
CA VAL A 173 1.79 -8.52 13.86
C VAL A 173 2.88 -7.83 14.67
N PRO A 174 4.08 -8.44 14.83
CA PRO A 174 5.13 -7.84 15.64
C PRO A 174 5.77 -6.65 14.93
N LEU A 175 6.12 -5.61 15.69
CA LEU A 175 7.02 -4.56 15.22
C LEU A 175 8.43 -5.14 15.13
N ARG A 176 8.99 -5.24 13.95
CA ARG A 176 10.36 -5.70 13.72
C ARG A 176 11.17 -4.59 13.07
N ASN A 177 12.25 -4.20 13.73
CA ASN A 177 13.30 -3.39 13.10
C ASN A 177 14.18 -4.36 12.29
N ARG A 178 14.31 -4.09 11.00
CA ARG A 178 15.29 -4.78 10.14
C ARG A 178 16.36 -3.80 9.74
#